data_4989130d2f689f5220b266c92dbc587c
#
_entry.id   4989130d2f689f5220b266c92dbc587c
#
_cell.length_a   1.000
_cell.length_b   1.000
_cell.length_c   1.000
_cell.angle_alpha   90.00
_cell.angle_beta   90.00
_cell.angle_gamma   90.00
#
_symmetry.space_group_name_H-M   'P 1'
#
loop_
_entity.id
_entity.type
_entity.pdbx_description
1 polymer ?
#
loop_
_entity_poly.entity_id
_entity_poly.type
_entity_poly.pdbx_seq_one_letter_code
_entity_poly.pdbx_strand_id
1 'polypeptide(L)'
;MIDILYEDEYLLVCLKPVGVLSQPDVTGSGENMLALLEEQLTARDGKIPYIGLVHRLDRGVGGVMVFAKRQDVAGALSAAVANRTLVKQYMAVVHGKPDAASGMWKDFLYKDAAKNKTFVVDRLRKGVKEASLEYEVMATESDTPAGECSLLRIRLHTGRTHQIRVQCSSRGMPLVG
;
A
#
# COMPACT_ATOMS: atom_id res chain seq x y z
N MET A 1 9.46 18.36 2.58
CA MET A 1 8.35 18.55 3.54
C MET A 1 7.22 17.60 3.17
N ILE A 2 6.62 16.91 4.13
CA ILE A 2 5.50 15.98 3.91
C ILE A 2 4.18 16.75 4.03
N ASP A 3 3.27 16.50 3.09
CA ASP A 3 1.94 17.09 3.10
C ASP A 3 1.07 16.43 4.17
N ILE A 4 0.70 17.21 5.19
CA ILE A 4 -0.21 16.80 6.25
C ILE A 4 -1.63 17.15 5.81
N LEU A 5 -2.47 16.13 5.64
CA LEU A 5 -3.86 16.26 5.21
C LEU A 5 -4.83 16.46 6.38
N TYR A 6 -4.50 15.87 7.53
CA TYR A 6 -5.26 16.00 8.76
C TYR A 6 -4.36 15.75 9.97
N GLU A 7 -4.60 16.47 11.04
CA GLU A 7 -3.90 16.27 12.32
C GLU A 7 -4.82 16.66 13.47
N ASP A 8 -4.84 15.83 14.52
CA ASP A 8 -5.42 16.12 15.82
C ASP A 8 -4.51 15.63 16.94
N GLU A 9 -5.01 15.44 18.16
CA GLU A 9 -4.23 14.92 19.28
C GLU A 9 -3.94 13.42 19.19
N TYR A 10 -4.66 12.67 18.33
CA TYR A 10 -4.62 11.22 18.21
C TYR A 10 -3.98 10.76 16.91
N LEU A 11 -4.27 11.45 15.81
CA LEU A 11 -3.97 11.02 14.44
C LEU A 11 -3.16 12.05 13.67
N LEU A 12 -2.33 11.53 12.79
CA LEU A 12 -1.65 12.29 11.75
C LEU A 12 -1.89 11.58 10.41
N VAL A 13 -2.51 12.27 9.47
CA VAL A 13 -2.80 11.74 8.11
C VAL A 13 -1.96 12.54 7.11
N CYS A 14 -1.15 11.84 6.34
CA CYS A 14 -0.18 12.45 5.44
C CYS A 14 -0.22 11.82 4.05
N LEU A 15 0.25 12.57 3.07
CA LEU A 15 0.51 12.05 1.73
C LEU A 15 1.96 11.54 1.64
N LYS A 16 2.14 10.23 1.46
CA LYS A 16 3.46 9.65 1.19
C LYS A 16 3.83 9.87 -0.28
N PRO A 17 4.95 10.52 -0.57
CA PRO A 17 5.44 10.64 -1.95
C PRO A 17 5.87 9.27 -2.51
N VAL A 18 5.86 9.16 -3.85
CA VAL A 18 6.51 8.05 -4.56
C VAL A 18 8.03 8.15 -4.33
N GLY A 19 8.68 7.00 -4.15
CA GLY A 19 10.14 6.92 -3.93
C GLY A 19 10.55 6.92 -2.46
N VAL A 20 9.71 7.45 -1.54
CA VAL A 20 9.96 7.47 -0.10
C VAL A 20 9.51 6.13 0.53
N LEU A 21 10.31 5.60 1.45
CA LEU A 21 9.95 4.41 2.23
C LEU A 21 8.94 4.76 3.33
N SER A 22 8.07 3.82 3.73
CA SER A 22 7.17 4.04 4.88
C SER A 22 7.91 4.00 6.22
N GLN A 23 9.02 3.24 6.30
CA GLN A 23 9.89 3.09 7.47
C GLN A 23 11.32 2.78 7.00
N PRO A 24 12.33 2.90 7.86
CA PRO A 24 13.69 2.50 7.51
C PRO A 24 13.74 1.06 7.01
N ASP A 25 14.56 0.80 6.02
CA ASP A 25 14.88 -0.55 5.56
C ASP A 25 15.97 -1.20 6.43
N VAL A 26 16.36 -2.42 6.12
CA VAL A 26 17.38 -3.18 6.87
C VAL A 26 18.77 -2.55 6.82
N THR A 27 19.02 -1.68 5.85
CA THR A 27 20.30 -0.97 5.71
C THR A 27 20.32 0.34 6.51
N GLY A 28 19.15 0.79 6.98
CA GLY A 28 18.97 2.09 7.62
C GLY A 28 19.19 3.27 6.65
N SER A 29 19.48 2.98 5.39
CA SER A 29 19.72 3.99 4.36
C SER A 29 18.44 4.22 3.56
N GLY A 30 18.15 5.47 3.30
CA GLY A 30 17.02 5.87 2.48
C GLY A 30 16.01 6.73 3.23
N GLU A 31 15.51 7.69 2.48
CA GLU A 31 14.49 8.60 2.96
C GLU A 31 13.21 7.84 3.30
N ASN A 32 12.67 8.08 4.48
CA ASN A 32 11.48 7.36 4.95
C ASN A 32 10.53 8.29 5.71
N MET A 33 9.25 7.94 5.72
CA MET A 33 8.19 8.75 6.30
C MET A 33 8.39 9.04 7.78
N LEU A 34 8.89 8.07 8.57
CA LEU A 34 9.06 8.28 10.01
C LEU A 34 10.11 9.37 10.29
N ALA A 35 11.28 9.29 9.63
CA ALA A 35 12.35 10.27 9.81
C ALA A 35 11.92 11.67 9.32
N LEU A 36 11.28 11.75 8.15
CA LEU A 36 10.81 13.03 7.60
C LEU A 36 9.75 13.70 8.47
N LEU A 37 8.81 12.92 9.00
CA LEU A 37 7.77 13.43 9.89
C LEU A 37 8.35 13.83 11.26
N GLU A 38 9.30 13.04 11.79
CA GLU A 38 9.98 13.38 13.05
C GLU A 38 10.73 14.70 12.92
N GLU A 39 11.51 14.88 11.86
CA GLU A 39 12.23 16.13 11.58
C GLU A 39 11.26 17.32 11.44
N GLN A 40 10.23 17.15 10.58
CA GLN A 40 9.25 18.22 10.31
C GLN A 40 8.47 18.65 11.56
N LEU A 41 7.99 17.70 12.35
CA LEU A 41 7.19 17.99 13.56
C LEU A 41 8.08 18.51 14.69
N THR A 42 9.30 18.00 14.83
CA THR A 42 10.26 18.52 15.81
C THR A 42 10.62 19.97 15.53
N ALA A 43 10.86 20.31 14.26
CA ALA A 43 11.13 21.70 13.86
C ALA A 43 9.95 22.63 14.12
N ARG A 44 8.72 22.13 13.94
CA ARG A 44 7.49 22.90 14.17
C ARG A 44 7.17 23.07 15.66
N ASP A 45 7.26 21.99 16.45
CA ASP A 45 6.70 21.91 17.81
C ASP A 45 7.77 22.01 18.92
N GLY A 46 9.07 22.00 18.54
CA GLY A 46 10.20 22.09 19.46
C GLY A 46 10.44 20.84 20.32
N LYS A 47 9.77 19.72 20.02
CA LYS A 47 9.90 18.46 20.74
C LYS A 47 9.79 17.26 19.80
N ILE A 48 10.49 16.18 20.14
CA ILE A 48 10.42 14.91 19.38
C ILE A 48 9.02 14.31 19.54
N PRO A 49 8.27 14.07 18.44
CA PRO A 49 6.94 13.51 18.48
C PRO A 49 6.97 11.98 18.63
N TYR A 50 5.91 11.41 19.20
CA TYR A 50 5.62 9.98 18.99
C TYR A 50 4.92 9.81 17.65
N ILE A 51 5.43 8.90 16.79
CA ILE A 51 4.86 8.59 15.48
C ILE A 51 4.71 7.07 15.36
N GLY A 52 3.49 6.57 15.56
CA GLY A 52 3.14 5.15 15.48
C GLY A 52 2.77 4.73 14.07
N LEU A 53 3.62 3.89 13.43
CA LEU A 53 3.33 3.31 12.13
C LEU A 53 2.41 2.10 12.27
N VAL A 54 1.25 2.11 11.61
CA VAL A 54 0.22 1.07 11.71
C VAL A 54 -0.02 0.31 10.39
N HIS A 55 0.35 0.92 9.27
CA HIS A 55 0.33 0.29 7.94
C HIS A 55 1.42 0.86 7.04
N ARG A 56 1.65 0.24 5.91
CA ARG A 56 2.73 0.62 4.99
C ARG A 56 2.24 0.67 3.55
N LEU A 57 2.84 1.57 2.77
CA LEU A 57 2.84 1.56 1.33
C LEU A 57 4.24 1.18 0.83
N ASP A 58 4.30 0.52 -0.31
CA ASP A 58 5.58 0.17 -0.95
C ASP A 58 6.30 1.46 -1.42
N ARG A 59 7.62 1.40 -1.62
CA ARG A 59 8.44 2.55 -2.00
C ARG A 59 7.93 3.25 -3.27
N GLY A 60 7.57 2.48 -4.30
CA GLY A 60 7.04 2.98 -5.56
C GLY A 60 5.57 3.42 -5.53
N VAL A 61 4.90 3.36 -4.36
CA VAL A 61 3.49 3.71 -4.21
C VAL A 61 3.36 5.02 -3.45
N GLY A 62 2.71 6.00 -4.05
CA GLY A 62 2.27 7.23 -3.38
C GLY A 62 0.86 7.05 -2.80
N GLY A 63 0.50 7.89 -1.82
CA GLY A 63 -0.86 7.89 -1.28
C GLY A 63 -0.97 8.20 0.20
N VAL A 64 -2.20 8.15 0.69
CA VAL A 64 -2.54 8.54 2.05
C VAL A 64 -2.07 7.50 3.05
N MET A 65 -1.38 7.96 4.09
CA MET A 65 -0.98 7.16 5.25
C MET A 65 -1.50 7.78 6.53
N VAL A 66 -1.97 6.93 7.45
CA VAL A 66 -2.33 7.33 8.82
C VAL A 66 -1.26 6.86 9.80
N PHE A 67 -0.91 7.75 10.71
CA PHE A 67 -0.01 7.48 11.84
C PHE A 67 -0.73 7.80 13.14
N ALA A 68 -0.39 7.08 14.19
CA ALA A 68 -0.85 7.39 15.55
C ALA A 68 0.09 8.39 16.21
N LYS A 69 -0.45 9.37 16.93
CA LYS A 69 0.33 10.31 17.75
C LYS A 69 0.48 9.86 19.21
N ARG A 70 -0.10 8.68 19.55
CA ARG A 70 -0.04 8.07 20.88
C ARG A 70 0.03 6.55 20.77
N GLN A 71 0.61 5.90 21.75
CA GLN A 71 0.81 4.44 21.74
C GLN A 71 -0.52 3.66 21.87
N ASP A 72 -1.45 4.11 22.67
CA ASP A 72 -2.78 3.51 22.79
C ASP A 72 -3.57 3.58 21.48
N VAL A 73 -3.49 4.71 20.78
CA VAL A 73 -4.09 4.90 19.45
C VAL A 73 -3.42 4.00 18.40
N ALA A 74 -2.08 3.83 18.45
CA ALA A 74 -1.38 2.89 17.57
C ALA A 74 -1.88 1.46 17.76
N GLY A 75 -2.15 1.04 19.00
CA GLY A 75 -2.77 -0.25 19.31
C GLY A 75 -4.16 -0.41 18.69
N ALA A 76 -5.02 0.60 18.85
CA ALA A 76 -6.38 0.60 18.30
C ALA A 76 -6.39 0.56 16.76
N LEU A 77 -5.55 1.38 16.11
CA LEU A 77 -5.42 1.37 14.66
C LEU A 77 -4.83 0.04 14.13
N SER A 78 -3.84 -0.52 14.82
CA SER A 78 -3.27 -1.83 14.47
C SER A 78 -4.32 -2.93 14.56
N ALA A 79 -5.19 -2.91 15.57
CA ALA A 79 -6.32 -3.81 15.68
C ALA A 79 -7.31 -3.62 14.54
N ALA A 80 -7.63 -2.37 14.15
CA ALA A 80 -8.50 -2.08 13.01
C ALA A 80 -7.93 -2.61 11.69
N VAL A 81 -6.60 -2.53 11.49
CA VAL A 81 -5.92 -3.13 10.34
C VAL A 81 -6.02 -4.66 10.38
N ALA A 82 -5.75 -5.28 11.53
CA ALA A 82 -5.79 -6.73 11.71
C ALA A 82 -7.19 -7.30 11.52
N ASN A 83 -8.21 -6.64 12.06
CA ASN A 83 -9.62 -7.01 11.96
C ASN A 83 -10.27 -6.59 10.63
N ARG A 84 -9.51 -5.95 9.73
CA ARG A 84 -9.96 -5.51 8.40
C ARG A 84 -11.10 -4.48 8.44
N THR A 85 -11.26 -3.75 9.54
CA THR A 85 -12.22 -2.64 9.65
C THR A 85 -11.67 -1.36 9.04
N LEU A 86 -10.34 -1.22 8.93
CA LEU A 86 -9.71 -0.16 8.14
C LEU A 86 -9.84 -0.50 6.65
N VAL A 87 -10.68 0.24 5.94
CA VAL A 87 -10.87 0.08 4.49
C VAL A 87 -9.68 0.65 3.74
N LYS A 88 -9.09 -0.16 2.86
CA LYS A 88 -7.95 0.23 2.02
C LYS A 88 -8.36 0.23 0.56
N GLN A 89 -8.37 1.42 -0.05
CA GLN A 89 -8.67 1.60 -1.47
C GLN A 89 -7.45 2.14 -2.19
N TYR A 90 -7.26 1.68 -3.42
CA TYR A 90 -6.16 2.07 -4.29
C TYR A 90 -6.68 2.36 -5.68
N MET A 91 -5.98 3.25 -6.37
CA MET A 91 -6.10 3.42 -7.82
C MET A 91 -4.86 2.80 -8.46
N ALA A 92 -5.07 2.02 -9.51
CA ALA A 92 -3.97 1.39 -10.24
C ALA A 92 -4.23 1.44 -11.74
N VAL A 93 -3.22 1.82 -12.50
CA VAL A 93 -3.24 1.69 -13.95
C VAL A 93 -2.58 0.37 -14.33
N VAL A 94 -3.26 -0.44 -15.11
CA VAL A 94 -2.77 -1.73 -15.60
C VAL A 94 -2.71 -1.74 -17.13
N HIS A 95 -1.78 -2.52 -17.69
CA HIS A 95 -1.81 -2.85 -19.12
C HIS A 95 -3.02 -3.76 -19.41
N GLY A 96 -3.67 -3.52 -20.54
CA GLY A 96 -4.84 -4.29 -20.96
C GLY A 96 -6.10 -3.95 -20.17
N LYS A 97 -7.07 -4.87 -20.29
CA LYS A 97 -8.40 -4.71 -19.71
C LYS A 97 -8.85 -6.02 -19.03
N PRO A 98 -9.39 -5.97 -17.81
CA PRO A 98 -10.06 -7.12 -17.22
C PRO A 98 -11.27 -7.58 -18.04
N ASP A 99 -11.54 -8.89 -18.07
CA ASP A 99 -12.69 -9.47 -18.79
C ASP A 99 -14.04 -8.96 -18.29
N ALA A 100 -14.13 -8.60 -17.02
CA ALA A 100 -15.33 -8.04 -16.40
C ALA A 100 -15.09 -6.63 -15.87
N ALA A 101 -16.12 -5.79 -15.91
CA ALA A 101 -16.07 -4.42 -15.40
C ALA A 101 -15.79 -4.33 -13.88
N SER A 102 -16.09 -5.39 -13.13
CA SER A 102 -15.78 -5.51 -11.70
C SER A 102 -15.69 -6.97 -11.31
N GLY A 103 -15.00 -7.25 -10.21
CA GLY A 103 -14.89 -8.62 -9.72
C GLY A 103 -14.07 -8.74 -8.44
N MET A 104 -13.93 -9.98 -7.99
CA MET A 104 -13.10 -10.33 -6.85
C MET A 104 -12.01 -11.30 -7.28
N TRP A 105 -10.75 -11.00 -6.96
CA TRP A 105 -9.64 -11.91 -7.15
C TRP A 105 -9.22 -12.52 -5.83
N LYS A 106 -9.11 -13.85 -5.84
CA LYS A 106 -8.62 -14.65 -4.70
C LYS A 106 -7.49 -15.52 -5.20
N ASP A 107 -6.34 -15.43 -4.56
CA ASP A 107 -5.13 -16.17 -4.92
C ASP A 107 -4.37 -16.61 -3.68
N PHE A 108 -3.49 -17.59 -3.84
CA PHE A 108 -2.48 -17.95 -2.86
C PHE A 108 -1.16 -17.29 -3.23
N LEU A 109 -0.60 -16.51 -2.31
CA LEU A 109 0.65 -15.79 -2.53
C LEU A 109 1.78 -16.38 -1.69
N TYR A 110 2.90 -16.64 -2.34
CA TYR A 110 4.16 -17.04 -1.72
C TYR A 110 5.18 -15.90 -1.85
N LYS A 111 5.74 -15.45 -0.71
CA LYS A 111 6.84 -14.49 -0.70
C LYS A 111 8.18 -15.23 -0.60
N ASP A 112 8.99 -15.16 -1.64
CA ASP A 112 10.39 -15.54 -1.62
C ASP A 112 11.21 -14.41 -1.01
N ALA A 113 11.64 -14.59 0.23
CA ALA A 113 12.40 -13.57 0.96
C ALA A 113 13.79 -13.34 0.37
N ALA A 114 14.44 -14.38 -0.15
CA ALA A 114 15.78 -14.27 -0.73
C ALA A 114 15.79 -13.44 -2.02
N LYS A 115 14.74 -13.60 -2.83
CA LYS A 115 14.56 -12.84 -4.08
C LYS A 115 13.80 -11.53 -3.90
N ASN A 116 13.25 -11.28 -2.70
CA ASN A 116 12.31 -10.19 -2.40
C ASN A 116 11.15 -10.11 -3.41
N LYS A 117 10.66 -11.26 -3.87
CA LYS A 117 9.56 -11.37 -4.86
C LYS A 117 8.40 -12.16 -4.29
N THR A 118 7.20 -11.82 -4.73
CA THR A 118 5.96 -12.53 -4.41
C THR A 118 5.42 -13.18 -5.68
N PHE A 119 4.86 -14.37 -5.57
CA PHE A 119 4.32 -15.16 -6.67
C PHE A 119 2.93 -15.66 -6.32
N VAL A 120 2.07 -15.81 -7.33
CA VAL A 120 0.85 -16.61 -7.24
C VAL A 120 1.25 -18.08 -7.34
N VAL A 121 0.65 -18.91 -6.48
CA VAL A 121 0.88 -20.37 -6.45
C VAL A 121 -0.46 -21.10 -6.36
N ASP A 122 -0.50 -22.38 -6.79
CA ASP A 122 -1.74 -23.12 -6.99
C ASP A 122 -2.38 -23.66 -5.70
N ARG A 123 -1.61 -23.78 -4.61
CA ARG A 123 -2.09 -24.41 -3.38
C ARG A 123 -1.52 -23.79 -2.11
N LEU A 124 -2.30 -23.88 -1.03
CA LEU A 124 -1.87 -23.51 0.30
C LEU A 124 -0.82 -24.49 0.83
N ARG A 125 0.31 -23.97 1.33
CA ARG A 125 1.39 -24.69 1.99
C ARG A 125 2.13 -23.77 2.93
N LYS A 126 3.12 -24.29 3.67
CA LYS A 126 3.93 -23.46 4.60
C LYS A 126 4.52 -22.25 3.88
N GLY A 127 4.31 -21.06 4.43
CA GLY A 127 4.77 -19.77 3.89
C GLY A 127 3.84 -19.14 2.83
N VAL A 128 2.83 -19.86 2.34
CA VAL A 128 1.81 -19.33 1.42
C VAL A 128 0.67 -18.71 2.22
N LYS A 129 0.13 -17.60 1.73
CA LYS A 129 -0.99 -16.88 2.36
C LYS A 129 -2.07 -16.57 1.34
N GLU A 130 -3.32 -16.67 1.77
CA GLU A 130 -4.45 -16.19 0.95
C GLU A 130 -4.38 -14.68 0.77
N ALA A 131 -4.75 -14.23 -0.42
CA ALA A 131 -4.86 -12.85 -0.82
C ALA A 131 -6.18 -12.62 -1.54
N SER A 132 -6.91 -11.57 -1.17
CA SER A 132 -8.16 -11.21 -1.83
C SER A 132 -8.28 -9.70 -1.98
N LEU A 133 -8.82 -9.29 -3.12
CA LEU A 133 -9.16 -7.91 -3.45
C LEU A 133 -10.42 -7.88 -4.32
N GLU A 134 -11.13 -6.79 -4.25
CA GLU A 134 -12.16 -6.40 -5.22
C GLU A 134 -11.59 -5.35 -6.16
N TYR A 135 -12.01 -5.38 -7.41
CA TYR A 135 -11.68 -4.35 -8.38
C TYR A 135 -12.91 -3.86 -9.13
N GLU A 136 -12.81 -2.65 -9.64
CA GLU A 136 -13.77 -2.03 -10.55
C GLU A 136 -13.00 -1.25 -11.60
N VAL A 137 -13.34 -1.45 -12.88
CA VAL A 137 -12.76 -0.70 -14.00
C VAL A 137 -13.42 0.67 -14.07
N MET A 138 -12.63 1.71 -13.82
CA MET A 138 -13.10 3.09 -13.85
C MET A 138 -13.04 3.71 -15.24
N ALA A 139 -12.01 3.33 -16.01
CA ALA A 139 -11.80 3.77 -17.38
C ALA A 139 -10.91 2.78 -18.13
N THR A 140 -11.03 2.72 -19.43
CA THR A 140 -10.12 2.01 -20.34
C THR A 140 -9.79 2.94 -21.50
N GLU A 141 -8.49 3.02 -21.85
CA GLU A 141 -7.98 3.81 -22.96
C GLU A 141 -7.08 2.92 -23.82
N SER A 142 -7.35 2.87 -25.11
CA SER A 142 -6.63 2.00 -26.05
C SER A 142 -5.50 2.73 -26.78
N ASP A 143 -5.58 4.06 -26.86
CA ASP A 143 -4.59 4.88 -27.57
C ASP A 143 -3.64 5.57 -26.60
N THR A 144 -2.87 4.78 -25.84
CA THR A 144 -1.83 5.28 -24.96
C THR A 144 -0.43 4.86 -25.46
N PRO A 145 0.63 5.57 -25.09
CA PRO A 145 2.01 5.14 -25.40
C PRO A 145 2.37 3.74 -24.87
N ALA A 146 1.62 3.26 -23.87
CA ALA A 146 1.77 1.94 -23.26
C ALA A 146 0.83 0.88 -23.85
N GLY A 147 0.09 1.22 -24.94
CA GLY A 147 -0.97 0.38 -25.50
C GLY A 147 -2.29 0.52 -24.74
N GLU A 148 -3.15 -0.49 -24.83
CA GLU A 148 -4.39 -0.50 -24.04
C GLU A 148 -4.09 -0.53 -22.54
N CYS A 149 -4.71 0.40 -21.79
CA CYS A 149 -4.56 0.50 -20.34
C CYS A 149 -5.92 0.68 -19.68
N SER A 150 -6.06 0.18 -18.46
CA SER A 150 -7.24 0.38 -17.64
C SER A 150 -6.91 0.98 -16.29
N LEU A 151 -7.72 1.95 -15.85
CA LEU A 151 -7.71 2.48 -14.51
C LEU A 151 -8.63 1.65 -13.62
N LEU A 152 -8.07 1.02 -12.60
CA LEU A 152 -8.80 0.20 -11.65
C LEU A 152 -8.92 0.89 -10.30
N ARG A 153 -10.12 0.90 -9.71
CA ARG A 153 -10.33 1.11 -8.29
C ARG A 153 -10.27 -0.24 -7.59
N ILE A 154 -9.40 -0.37 -6.61
CA ILE A 154 -9.12 -1.64 -5.93
C ILE A 154 -9.38 -1.50 -4.45
N ARG A 155 -10.18 -2.40 -3.87
CA ARG A 155 -10.38 -2.56 -2.44
C ARG A 155 -9.66 -3.81 -1.94
N LEU A 156 -8.68 -3.61 -1.04
CA LEU A 156 -7.94 -4.73 -0.45
C LEU A 156 -8.67 -5.31 0.76
N HIS A 157 -8.96 -6.61 0.73
CA HIS A 157 -9.40 -7.39 1.89
C HIS A 157 -8.23 -7.97 2.68
N THR A 158 -7.08 -8.15 2.03
CA THR A 158 -5.81 -8.58 2.63
C THR A 158 -4.70 -7.62 2.23
N GLY A 159 -3.60 -7.57 2.99
CA GLY A 159 -2.44 -6.72 2.71
C GLY A 159 -1.16 -7.56 2.59
N ARG A 160 -1.01 -8.33 1.52
CA ARG A 160 0.20 -9.10 1.25
C ARG A 160 1.23 -8.25 0.52
N THR A 161 2.50 -8.58 0.68
CA THR A 161 3.59 -7.87 -0.03
C THR A 161 3.35 -7.89 -1.53
N HIS A 162 3.38 -6.71 -2.17
CA HIS A 162 3.17 -6.51 -3.60
C HIS A 162 1.86 -7.11 -4.13
N GLN A 163 0.82 -7.23 -3.29
CA GLN A 163 -0.40 -7.97 -3.61
C GLN A 163 -1.04 -7.54 -4.92
N ILE A 164 -1.34 -6.25 -5.09
CA ILE A 164 -1.99 -5.71 -6.29
C ILE A 164 -1.12 -6.01 -7.52
N ARG A 165 0.19 -5.71 -7.43
CA ARG A 165 1.15 -5.95 -8.51
C ARG A 165 1.14 -7.40 -8.98
N VAL A 166 1.20 -8.35 -8.05
CA VAL A 166 1.28 -9.79 -8.37
C VAL A 166 -0.04 -10.32 -8.90
N GLN A 167 -1.18 -9.93 -8.32
CA GLN A 167 -2.49 -10.38 -8.77
C GLN A 167 -2.86 -9.82 -10.15
N CYS A 168 -2.50 -8.58 -10.46
CA CYS A 168 -2.66 -8.03 -11.81
C CYS A 168 -1.73 -8.72 -12.81
N SER A 169 -0.44 -8.83 -12.50
CA SER A 169 0.56 -9.44 -13.39
C SER A 169 0.26 -10.91 -13.70
N SER A 170 -0.24 -11.69 -12.73
CA SER A 170 -0.60 -13.10 -12.95
C SER A 170 -1.78 -13.30 -13.92
N ARG A 171 -2.52 -12.22 -14.19
CA ARG A 171 -3.63 -12.17 -15.15
C ARG A 171 -3.26 -11.52 -16.49
N GLY A 172 -1.94 -11.32 -16.72
CA GLY A 172 -1.46 -10.69 -17.94
C GLY A 172 -1.65 -9.16 -17.98
N MET A 173 -2.02 -8.55 -16.86
CA MET A 173 -2.29 -7.12 -16.73
C MET A 173 -1.32 -6.47 -15.71
N PRO A 174 0.00 -6.40 -16.00
CA PRO A 174 0.93 -5.77 -15.07
C PRO A 174 0.61 -4.30 -14.85
N LEU A 175 1.02 -3.75 -13.70
CA LEU A 175 0.90 -2.32 -13.43
C LEU A 175 1.76 -1.51 -14.41
N VAL A 176 1.24 -0.37 -14.84
CA VAL A 176 1.99 0.65 -15.57
C VAL A 176 2.77 1.47 -14.54
N GLY A 177 4.11 1.42 -14.62
CA GLY A 177 4.99 2.14 -13.70
C GLY A 177 5.64 1.28 -12.62
#